data_71958234b5dd5362189a250ceb1de97b
#
_entry.id   71958234b5dd5362189a250ceb1de97b
#
_cell.length_a   1.000
_cell.length_b   1.000
_cell.length_c   1.000
_cell.angle_alpha   90.00
_cell.angle_beta   90.00
_cell.angle_gamma   90.00
#
_symmetry.space_group_name_H-M   'P 1'
#
loop_
_entity.id
_entity.type
_entity.pdbx_description
1 polymer ?
#
loop_
_entity_poly.entity_id
_entity_poly.type
_entity_poly.pdbx_seq_one_letter_code
_entity_poly.pdbx_strand_id
1 'polypeptide(L)'
;PSINIRPAKVGPLCFREIYYCGVTPYYFRDQTYEIYNNGDEVFYLDSLCFAQLEPNVATATLPVWPDEDGVDNYVYGIVVWQISGSGKDYPLQPGESFLIVQEARDHRVNNASSFDNSMAEWEAWSGNAGRDNPEVPNIAYVFWDKPNTMQWLTSVFGAAFCIYKMDTPFDPNNWQTQVNKTQRFMKIAAGDVMDGVELLPNMFSFDMKRIPGFVDAGGTSVGATYCGKSVCRKVTGYREDANRGEHPLFACSRVRR
;
A
#
# COMPACT_ATOMS: atom_id res chain seq x y z
N PRO A 1 12.16 -22.00 -24.17
CA PRO A 1 11.92 -20.91 -23.23
C PRO A 1 12.34 -21.37 -21.85
N SER A 2 13.30 -20.67 -21.23
CA SER A 2 13.72 -20.92 -19.85
C SER A 2 12.74 -20.19 -18.92
N ILE A 3 12.15 -20.90 -17.96
CA ILE A 3 11.33 -20.32 -16.90
C ILE A 3 12.27 -20.02 -15.74
N ASN A 4 12.50 -18.77 -15.45
CA ASN A 4 13.20 -18.33 -14.25
C ASN A 4 12.22 -18.32 -13.07
N ILE A 5 12.30 -19.31 -12.22
CA ILE A 5 11.56 -19.33 -10.95
C ILE A 5 12.43 -18.64 -9.91
N ARG A 6 11.98 -17.49 -9.39
CA ARG A 6 12.59 -16.83 -8.23
C ARG A 6 11.68 -17.06 -7.02
N PRO A 7 12.21 -17.38 -5.83
CA PRO A 7 11.40 -17.44 -4.62
C PRO A 7 10.84 -16.06 -4.33
N ALA A 8 9.56 -15.97 -3.97
CA ALA A 8 8.98 -14.74 -3.47
C ALA A 8 9.65 -14.39 -2.12
N LYS A 9 10.08 -13.12 -1.96
CA LYS A 9 10.59 -12.64 -0.68
C LYS A 9 9.39 -12.39 0.22
N VAL A 10 9.27 -13.12 1.31
CA VAL A 10 8.27 -12.84 2.35
C VAL A 10 8.94 -11.96 3.40
N GLY A 11 8.48 -10.72 3.52
CA GLY A 11 8.92 -9.80 4.57
C GLY A 11 8.25 -10.13 5.92
N PRO A 12 8.76 -9.57 7.04
CA PRO A 12 8.13 -9.72 8.35
C PRO A 12 6.75 -9.02 8.42
N LEU A 13 6.54 -7.97 7.64
CA LEU A 13 5.25 -7.27 7.57
C LEU A 13 4.52 -7.63 6.29
N CYS A 14 3.18 -7.68 6.37
CA CYS A 14 2.33 -7.86 5.21
C CYS A 14 1.01 -7.08 5.32
N PHE A 15 0.42 -6.72 4.18
CA PHE A 15 -0.95 -6.21 4.13
C PHE A 15 -1.92 -7.33 4.54
N ARG A 16 -2.75 -7.07 5.53
CA ARG A 16 -3.76 -8.02 6.01
C ARG A 16 -5.13 -7.73 5.42
N GLU A 17 -5.57 -6.48 5.47
CA GLU A 17 -6.82 -6.02 4.89
C GLU A 17 -6.66 -4.62 4.29
N ILE A 18 -7.26 -4.39 3.13
CA ILE A 18 -7.26 -3.09 2.46
C ILE A 18 -8.68 -2.74 2.04
N TYR A 19 -9.15 -1.60 2.52
CA TYR A 19 -10.39 -0.99 2.09
C TYR A 19 -10.09 0.28 1.30
N TYR A 20 -10.28 0.23 -0.01
CA TYR A 20 -9.91 1.31 -0.93
C TYR A 20 -11.05 1.84 -1.77
N CYS A 21 -12.12 1.04 -1.94
CA CYS A 21 -13.12 1.32 -2.97
C CYS A 21 -14.15 2.38 -2.59
N GLY A 22 -14.22 2.77 -1.31
CA GLY A 22 -15.24 3.67 -0.83
C GLY A 22 -16.65 3.04 -0.78
N VAL A 23 -17.65 3.86 -0.49
CA VAL A 23 -19.04 3.44 -0.32
C VAL A 23 -19.99 4.41 -1.07
N THR A 24 -21.12 3.89 -1.51
CA THR A 24 -22.17 4.70 -2.16
C THR A 24 -22.82 5.69 -1.19
N PRO A 25 -23.20 6.91 -1.65
CA PRO A 25 -22.93 7.50 -2.95
C PRO A 25 -21.59 8.27 -2.96
N TYR A 26 -20.62 7.78 -3.71
CA TYR A 26 -19.32 8.46 -4.01
C TYR A 26 -18.49 8.92 -2.80
N TYR A 27 -18.57 8.22 -1.67
CA TYR A 27 -17.75 8.49 -0.50
C TYR A 27 -16.50 7.59 -0.49
N PHE A 28 -15.30 8.17 -0.27
CA PHE A 28 -14.02 7.45 -0.39
C PHE A 28 -12.93 7.99 0.55
N ARG A 29 -13.31 8.72 1.60
CA ARG A 29 -12.33 9.24 2.58
C ARG A 29 -12.08 8.29 3.74
N ASP A 30 -12.78 7.19 3.74
CA ASP A 30 -12.78 6.14 4.74
C ASP A 30 -11.78 5.00 4.45
N GLN A 31 -10.82 5.23 3.55
CA GLN A 31 -9.84 4.21 3.14
C GLN A 31 -8.96 3.79 4.30
N THR A 32 -8.73 2.46 4.39
CA THR A 32 -7.91 1.85 5.45
C THR A 32 -6.97 0.80 4.91
N TYR A 33 -5.79 0.71 5.52
CA TYR A 33 -4.76 -0.27 5.22
C TYR A 33 -4.31 -0.91 6.52
N GLU A 34 -4.65 -2.17 6.72
CA GLU A 34 -4.19 -2.95 7.86
C GLU A 34 -2.90 -3.68 7.50
N ILE A 35 -1.86 -3.44 8.29
CA ILE A 35 -0.55 -4.06 8.16
C ILE A 35 -0.30 -4.93 9.38
N TYR A 36 0.16 -6.16 9.16
CA TYR A 36 0.28 -7.21 10.16
C TYR A 36 1.73 -7.68 10.26
N ASN A 37 2.21 -7.87 11.50
CA ASN A 37 3.50 -8.50 11.75
C ASN A 37 3.35 -10.03 11.67
N ASN A 38 3.76 -10.58 10.53
CA ASN A 38 3.76 -12.01 10.25
C ASN A 38 5.08 -12.68 10.64
N GLY A 39 6.05 -11.92 11.16
CA GLY A 39 7.33 -12.42 11.65
C GLY A 39 7.23 -13.01 13.05
N ASP A 40 8.34 -13.57 13.51
CA ASP A 40 8.48 -14.16 14.85
C ASP A 40 9.12 -13.22 15.87
N GLU A 41 9.57 -12.05 15.40
CA GLU A 41 10.23 -11.02 16.20
C GLU A 41 9.46 -9.71 16.22
N VAL A 42 9.73 -8.89 17.24
CA VAL A 42 9.22 -7.53 17.32
C VAL A 42 9.74 -6.73 16.11
N PHE A 43 8.83 -6.12 15.38
CA PHE A 43 9.18 -5.20 14.30
C PHE A 43 9.00 -3.75 14.76
N TYR A 44 9.99 -2.90 14.53
CA TYR A 44 9.90 -1.48 14.84
C TYR A 44 9.46 -0.72 13.58
N LEU A 45 8.31 -0.02 13.70
CA LEU A 45 7.68 0.69 12.58
C LEU A 45 8.40 1.97 12.17
N ASP A 46 9.32 2.44 13.00
CA ASP A 46 10.14 3.62 12.70
C ASP A 46 10.81 3.49 11.33
N SER A 47 10.73 4.53 10.53
CA SER A 47 11.23 4.58 9.14
C SER A 47 10.53 3.61 8.16
N LEU A 48 9.45 2.93 8.57
CA LEU A 48 8.65 2.15 7.63
C LEU A 48 8.03 3.09 6.59
N CYS A 49 8.25 2.77 5.33
CA CYS A 49 7.68 3.48 4.20
C CYS A 49 6.47 2.74 3.64
N PHE A 50 5.44 3.49 3.31
CA PHE A 50 4.26 3.06 2.57
C PHE A 50 4.23 3.83 1.24
N ALA A 51 4.16 3.13 0.12
CA ALA A 51 4.20 3.76 -1.20
C ALA A 51 3.01 3.33 -2.07
N GLN A 52 2.42 4.32 -2.75
CA GLN A 52 1.57 4.06 -3.91
C GLN A 52 2.45 4.04 -5.16
N LEU A 53 2.30 2.99 -5.97
CA LEU A 53 3.17 2.73 -7.09
C LEU A 53 2.59 3.23 -8.42
N GLU A 54 3.48 3.52 -9.35
CA GLU A 54 3.15 3.86 -10.73
C GLU A 54 3.15 2.59 -11.60
N PRO A 55 2.19 2.42 -12.52
CA PRO A 55 1.00 3.24 -12.78
C PRO A 55 -0.02 3.18 -11.63
N ASN A 56 -0.63 4.31 -11.31
CA ASN A 56 -1.61 4.40 -10.21
C ASN A 56 -2.98 3.78 -10.52
N VAL A 57 -3.22 3.40 -11.76
CA VAL A 57 -4.39 2.64 -12.20
C VAL A 57 -3.96 1.55 -13.17
N ALA A 58 -4.73 0.47 -13.25
CA ALA A 58 -4.46 -0.61 -14.20
C ALA A 58 -4.44 -0.07 -15.65
N THR A 59 -3.47 -0.52 -16.44
CA THR A 59 -3.26 -0.07 -17.81
C THR A 59 -2.73 -1.20 -18.68
N ALA A 60 -3.18 -1.26 -19.94
CA ALA A 60 -2.67 -2.22 -20.91
C ALA A 60 -1.25 -1.87 -21.43
N THR A 61 -0.82 -0.62 -21.25
CA THR A 61 0.52 -0.16 -21.66
C THR A 61 1.29 0.29 -20.42
N LEU A 62 2.27 -0.49 -20.04
CA LEU A 62 3.13 -0.16 -18.90
C LEU A 62 4.08 1.00 -19.23
N PRO A 63 4.47 1.78 -18.23
CA PRO A 63 5.53 2.78 -18.37
C PRO A 63 6.84 2.14 -18.83
N VAL A 64 7.61 2.90 -19.59
CA VAL A 64 8.97 2.52 -19.99
C VAL A 64 9.96 3.30 -19.10
N TRP A 65 10.78 2.56 -18.38
CA TRP A 65 11.84 3.09 -17.53
C TRP A 65 13.20 3.00 -18.22
N PRO A 66 14.20 3.82 -17.83
CA PRO A 66 15.55 3.69 -18.37
C PRO A 66 16.15 2.30 -18.12
N ASP A 67 16.83 1.73 -19.13
CA ASP A 67 17.36 0.36 -19.07
C ASP A 67 18.45 0.18 -18.01
N GLU A 68 19.20 1.25 -17.70
CA GLU A 68 20.27 1.23 -16.69
C GLU A 68 19.76 0.93 -15.28
N ASP A 69 18.47 1.09 -15.04
CA ASP A 69 17.87 0.77 -13.74
C ASP A 69 17.64 -0.72 -13.53
N GLY A 70 17.62 -1.50 -14.61
CA GLY A 70 17.23 -2.91 -14.54
C GLY A 70 15.76 -3.04 -14.13
N VAL A 71 14.87 -3.11 -15.10
CA VAL A 71 13.39 -3.04 -14.95
C VAL A 71 12.83 -3.97 -13.87
N ASP A 72 13.48 -5.11 -13.62
CA ASP A 72 13.07 -6.09 -12.63
C ASP A 72 13.63 -5.85 -11.22
N ASN A 73 14.43 -4.81 -11.03
CA ASN A 73 15.10 -4.56 -9.76
C ASN A 73 14.41 -3.49 -8.92
N TYR A 74 13.46 -2.75 -9.51
CA TYR A 74 12.82 -1.62 -8.87
C TYR A 74 11.31 -1.61 -9.06
N VAL A 75 10.63 -0.96 -8.13
CA VAL A 75 9.28 -0.43 -8.30
C VAL A 75 9.34 1.10 -8.10
N TYR A 76 8.37 1.81 -8.64
CA TYR A 76 8.43 3.26 -8.72
C TYR A 76 7.25 3.87 -7.99
N GLY A 77 7.56 4.61 -6.91
CA GLY A 77 6.56 5.26 -6.06
C GLY A 77 6.10 6.60 -6.64
N ILE A 78 4.80 6.77 -6.82
CA ILE A 78 4.22 8.06 -7.19
C ILE A 78 4.14 8.99 -5.98
N VAL A 79 3.92 8.41 -4.81
CA VAL A 79 3.93 9.05 -3.51
C VAL A 79 4.45 8.08 -2.47
N VAL A 80 5.20 8.59 -1.51
CA VAL A 80 5.73 7.82 -0.39
C VAL A 80 5.44 8.56 0.91
N TRP A 81 4.90 7.82 1.87
CA TRP A 81 4.75 8.22 3.26
C TRP A 81 5.69 7.41 4.13
N GLN A 82 6.08 7.97 5.27
CA GLN A 82 6.96 7.31 6.22
C GLN A 82 6.47 7.52 7.65
N ILE A 83 6.55 6.48 8.46
CA ILE A 83 6.39 6.59 9.91
C ILE A 83 7.67 7.18 10.46
N SER A 84 7.58 8.40 11.00
CA SER A 84 8.71 9.07 11.65
C SER A 84 9.02 8.40 12.99
N GLY A 85 10.29 8.35 13.38
CA GLY A 85 10.69 7.81 14.68
C GLY A 85 12.21 7.78 14.82
N SER A 86 12.68 7.41 16.03
CA SER A 86 14.11 7.38 16.36
C SER A 86 14.75 6.00 16.19
N GLY A 87 13.96 5.00 15.77
CA GLY A 87 14.40 3.63 15.46
C GLY A 87 13.76 2.54 16.33
N LYS A 88 13.20 2.88 17.51
CA LYS A 88 12.56 1.93 18.44
C LYS A 88 11.34 2.52 19.16
N ASP A 89 10.71 3.54 18.59
CA ASP A 89 9.61 4.22 19.24
C ASP A 89 8.28 3.45 19.11
N TYR A 90 8.15 2.67 18.02
CA TYR A 90 6.89 2.00 17.66
C TYR A 90 7.08 0.49 17.46
N PRO A 91 7.19 -0.30 18.56
CA PRO A 91 7.29 -1.76 18.48
C PRO A 91 5.94 -2.37 18.09
N LEU A 92 5.95 -3.27 17.11
CA LEU A 92 4.82 -4.12 16.72
C LEU A 92 5.17 -5.57 17.05
N GLN A 93 4.43 -6.20 17.96
CA GLN A 93 4.69 -7.57 18.38
C GLN A 93 4.33 -8.57 17.28
N PRO A 94 4.92 -9.78 17.27
CA PRO A 94 4.48 -10.87 16.43
C PRO A 94 2.99 -11.14 16.58
N GLY A 95 2.27 -11.16 15.46
CA GLY A 95 0.83 -11.39 15.45
C GLY A 95 -0.04 -10.15 15.68
N GLU A 96 0.55 -8.99 15.90
CA GLU A 96 -0.17 -7.72 15.98
C GLU A 96 -0.32 -7.07 14.60
N SER A 97 -1.31 -6.20 14.48
CA SER A 97 -1.52 -5.35 13.31
C SER A 97 -1.76 -3.90 13.71
N PHE A 98 -1.60 -2.99 12.76
CA PHE A 98 -1.93 -1.58 12.89
C PHE A 98 -2.63 -1.06 11.63
N LEU A 99 -3.36 0.03 11.79
CA LEU A 99 -4.10 0.68 10.70
C LEU A 99 -3.44 1.99 10.29
N ILE A 100 -3.25 2.15 8.98
CA ILE A 100 -3.07 3.45 8.34
C ILE A 100 -4.39 3.81 7.68
N VAL A 101 -4.94 4.98 8.01
CA VAL A 101 -6.19 5.46 7.43
C VAL A 101 -6.00 6.77 6.68
N GLN A 102 -6.89 7.07 5.77
CA GLN A 102 -6.88 8.34 5.07
C GLN A 102 -7.19 9.51 6.01
N GLU A 103 -8.25 9.37 6.80
CA GLU A 103 -8.67 10.33 7.83
C GLU A 103 -9.13 9.53 9.07
N ALA A 104 -8.54 9.82 10.24
CA ALA A 104 -8.85 9.14 11.50
C ALA A 104 -10.08 9.76 12.18
N ARG A 105 -11.26 9.54 11.63
CA ARG A 105 -12.52 10.11 12.10
C ARG A 105 -13.69 9.16 11.92
N ASP A 106 -14.82 9.48 12.58
CA ASP A 106 -16.07 8.78 12.31
C ASP A 106 -16.67 9.25 10.98
N HIS A 107 -16.56 8.42 9.97
CA HIS A 107 -17.07 8.72 8.62
C HIS A 107 -18.58 8.54 8.49
N ARG A 108 -19.24 7.87 9.46
CA ARG A 108 -20.70 7.68 9.48
C ARG A 108 -21.47 8.99 9.54
N VAL A 109 -20.84 10.04 10.07
CA VAL A 109 -21.43 11.40 10.07
C VAL A 109 -21.57 12.00 8.67
N ASN A 110 -20.76 11.51 7.71
CA ASN A 110 -20.80 11.95 6.31
C ASN A 110 -21.55 10.97 5.40
N ASN A 111 -21.48 9.68 5.72
CA ASN A 111 -22.16 8.62 5.00
C ASN A 111 -22.44 7.46 5.97
N ALA A 112 -23.72 7.24 6.26
CA ALA A 112 -24.17 6.23 7.23
C ALA A 112 -23.78 4.79 6.87
N SER A 113 -23.42 4.54 5.61
CA SER A 113 -22.92 3.21 5.17
C SER A 113 -21.40 3.05 5.35
N SER A 114 -20.72 4.09 5.82
CA SER A 114 -19.29 4.05 6.15
C SER A 114 -19.07 3.56 7.59
N PHE A 115 -17.88 3.72 8.12
CA PHE A 115 -17.47 3.24 9.44
C PHE A 115 -16.62 4.28 10.19
N ASP A 116 -16.25 3.94 11.41
CA ASP A 116 -15.47 4.80 12.30
C ASP A 116 -13.99 4.41 12.23
N ASN A 117 -13.16 5.37 11.83
CA ASN A 117 -11.70 5.25 11.77
C ASN A 117 -11.01 6.03 12.90
N SER A 118 -11.75 6.61 13.85
CA SER A 118 -11.19 7.51 14.87
C SER A 118 -10.17 6.87 15.81
N MET A 119 -10.15 5.54 15.85
CA MET A 119 -9.24 4.75 16.71
C MET A 119 -8.08 4.10 15.92
N ALA A 120 -7.79 4.58 14.70
CA ALA A 120 -6.63 4.11 13.95
C ALA A 120 -5.32 4.54 14.62
N GLU A 121 -4.26 3.77 14.41
CA GLU A 121 -2.93 4.08 14.95
C GLU A 121 -2.22 5.16 14.17
N TRP A 122 -2.54 5.32 12.87
CA TRP A 122 -1.91 6.31 11.99
C TRP A 122 -2.90 6.88 10.98
N GLU A 123 -2.78 8.18 10.69
CA GLU A 123 -3.51 8.80 9.59
C GLU A 123 -2.58 9.47 8.59
N ALA A 124 -3.07 9.61 7.35
CA ALA A 124 -2.36 10.31 6.29
C ALA A 124 -2.88 11.74 6.15
N TRP A 125 -2.48 12.61 7.08
CA TRP A 125 -2.91 13.99 7.07
C TRP A 125 -2.49 14.74 5.80
N SER A 126 -3.42 15.51 5.25
CA SER A 126 -3.26 16.18 3.96
C SER A 126 -3.07 17.70 4.06
N GLY A 127 -2.76 18.23 5.24
CA GLY A 127 -2.63 19.67 5.46
C GLY A 127 -3.96 20.41 5.65
N ASN A 128 -5.09 19.71 5.68
CA ASN A 128 -6.40 20.31 5.98
C ASN A 128 -6.75 20.09 7.46
N ALA A 129 -6.53 21.10 8.28
CA ALA A 129 -6.75 21.03 9.74
C ALA A 129 -8.17 20.60 10.16
N GLY A 130 -9.18 20.79 9.30
CA GLY A 130 -10.55 20.32 9.58
C GLY A 130 -10.75 18.82 9.40
N ARG A 131 -9.70 18.08 9.03
CA ARG A 131 -9.73 16.62 8.80
C ARG A 131 -8.69 15.86 9.62
N ASP A 132 -7.74 16.58 10.19
CA ASP A 132 -6.74 16.06 11.09
C ASP A 132 -7.38 15.63 12.42
N ASN A 133 -7.05 14.45 12.90
CA ASN A 133 -7.36 14.04 14.26
C ASN A 133 -6.11 14.22 15.12
N PRO A 134 -6.06 15.25 15.99
CA PRO A 134 -4.86 15.56 16.77
C PRO A 134 -4.48 14.46 17.78
N GLU A 135 -5.36 13.50 18.03
CA GLU A 135 -5.09 12.35 18.92
C GLU A 135 -4.43 11.17 18.17
N VAL A 136 -4.38 11.21 16.82
CA VAL A 136 -3.80 10.16 15.99
C VAL A 136 -2.56 10.69 15.29
N PRO A 137 -1.40 10.03 15.41
CA PRO A 137 -0.18 10.48 14.75
C PRO A 137 -0.28 10.42 13.22
N ASN A 138 0.32 11.41 12.59
CA ASN A 138 0.37 11.51 11.13
C ASN A 138 1.59 10.76 10.55
N ILE A 139 1.39 9.99 9.47
CA ILE A 139 2.50 9.57 8.64
C ILE A 139 3.00 10.74 7.80
N ALA A 140 4.32 10.88 7.68
CA ALA A 140 4.93 12.00 6.98
C ALA A 140 4.97 11.77 5.47
N TYR A 141 4.63 12.79 4.68
CA TYR A 141 4.94 12.81 3.25
C TYR A 141 6.45 13.01 3.08
N VAL A 142 7.13 12.03 2.50
CA VAL A 142 8.58 12.09 2.27
C VAL A 142 8.93 12.21 0.80
N PHE A 143 8.01 11.81 -0.10
CA PHE A 143 8.18 12.02 -1.54
C PHE A 143 6.83 12.22 -2.23
N TRP A 144 6.78 13.24 -3.07
CA TRP A 144 5.70 13.49 -4.03
C TRP A 144 6.09 14.55 -5.04
N ASP A 145 5.93 14.29 -6.32
CA ASP A 145 6.28 15.22 -7.40
C ASP A 145 5.12 16.10 -7.90
N LYS A 146 4.02 16.15 -7.17
CA LYS A 146 2.87 17.02 -7.47
C LYS A 146 2.58 17.94 -6.29
N PRO A 147 3.30 19.07 -6.16
CA PRO A 147 3.31 19.89 -4.94
C PRO A 147 1.96 20.50 -4.55
N ASN A 148 0.98 20.54 -5.45
CA ASN A 148 -0.30 21.21 -5.22
C ASN A 148 -1.43 20.30 -4.71
N THR A 149 -1.17 19.04 -4.46
CA THR A 149 -2.18 18.08 -4.02
C THR A 149 -1.62 17.23 -2.88
N MET A 150 -1.49 17.80 -1.71
CA MET A 150 -1.06 17.09 -0.49
C MET A 150 -2.23 16.25 0.08
N GLN A 151 -2.90 15.45 -0.74
CA GLN A 151 -3.96 14.58 -0.28
C GLN A 151 -3.60 13.13 -0.53
N TRP A 152 -3.85 12.31 0.49
CA TRP A 152 -3.99 10.87 0.26
C TRP A 152 -5.19 10.65 -0.66
N LEU A 153 -4.91 10.31 -1.90
CA LEU A 153 -5.92 9.93 -2.86
C LEU A 153 -5.48 8.64 -3.51
N THR A 154 -5.77 7.55 -2.85
CA THR A 154 -5.65 6.27 -3.51
C THR A 154 -6.87 6.07 -4.41
N SER A 155 -6.66 5.49 -5.58
CA SER A 155 -7.72 5.31 -6.55
C SER A 155 -8.77 4.32 -6.05
N VAL A 156 -10.04 4.69 -6.09
CA VAL A 156 -11.16 3.76 -5.84
C VAL A 156 -11.27 2.65 -6.90
N PHE A 157 -10.55 2.81 -8.03
CA PHE A 157 -10.42 1.79 -9.07
C PHE A 157 -9.32 0.77 -8.78
N GLY A 158 -8.65 0.91 -7.67
CA GLY A 158 -7.48 0.13 -7.29
C GLY A 158 -6.17 0.78 -7.73
N ALA A 159 -5.16 0.63 -6.89
CA ALA A 159 -3.78 1.05 -7.13
C ALA A 159 -2.84 -0.07 -6.72
N ALA A 160 -1.57 0.02 -7.08
CA ALA A 160 -0.56 -0.85 -6.53
C ALA A 160 0.12 -0.16 -5.34
N PHE A 161 0.40 -0.92 -4.29
CA PHE A 161 1.05 -0.44 -3.09
C PHE A 161 2.19 -1.36 -2.69
N CYS A 162 3.17 -0.81 -1.98
CA CYS A 162 4.12 -1.61 -1.23
C CYS A 162 4.43 -0.97 0.13
N ILE A 163 4.87 -1.82 1.05
CA ILE A 163 5.56 -1.43 2.28
C ILE A 163 7.02 -1.85 2.17
N TYR A 164 7.92 -0.96 2.57
CA TYR A 164 9.35 -1.20 2.50
C TYR A 164 10.09 -0.45 3.61
N LYS A 165 11.28 -0.92 3.93
CA LYS A 165 12.17 -0.28 4.89
C LYS A 165 13.60 -0.43 4.39
N MET A 166 14.32 0.67 4.38
CA MET A 166 15.73 0.73 3.99
C MET A 166 16.62 0.67 5.22
N ASP A 167 17.80 0.11 5.08
CA ASP A 167 18.85 0.15 6.11
C ASP A 167 19.52 1.53 6.21
N THR A 168 19.34 2.36 5.17
CA THR A 168 19.87 3.73 5.09
C THR A 168 18.76 4.76 5.29
N PRO A 169 19.09 5.99 5.71
CA PRO A 169 18.13 7.08 5.76
C PRO A 169 17.44 7.32 4.41
N PHE A 170 16.16 7.70 4.45
CA PHE A 170 15.41 8.03 3.25
C PHE A 170 16.06 9.18 2.47
N ASP A 171 16.35 8.96 1.17
CA ASP A 171 16.85 10.00 0.26
C ASP A 171 15.73 10.43 -0.70
N PRO A 172 15.18 11.64 -0.55
CA PRO A 172 14.12 12.15 -1.44
C PRO A 172 14.61 12.41 -2.87
N ASN A 173 15.94 12.36 -3.11
CA ASN A 173 16.53 12.56 -4.43
C ASN A 173 16.74 11.24 -5.21
N ASN A 174 16.46 10.10 -4.59
CA ASN A 174 16.55 8.79 -5.24
C ASN A 174 15.30 8.53 -6.10
N TRP A 175 15.16 9.28 -7.19
CA TRP A 175 14.04 9.20 -8.11
C TRP A 175 14.47 8.94 -9.55
N GLN A 176 13.53 8.51 -10.36
CA GLN A 176 13.69 8.31 -11.81
C GLN A 176 12.47 8.88 -12.54
N THR A 177 12.64 9.19 -13.83
CA THR A 177 11.56 9.55 -14.73
C THR A 177 11.28 8.41 -15.72
N GLN A 178 10.07 8.31 -16.20
CA GLN A 178 9.78 7.47 -17.36
C GLN A 178 10.49 8.03 -18.60
N VAL A 179 10.82 7.18 -19.55
CA VAL A 179 11.40 7.61 -20.83
C VAL A 179 10.51 8.66 -21.49
N ASN A 180 11.09 9.77 -21.89
CA ASN A 180 10.38 10.91 -22.50
C ASN A 180 9.31 11.58 -21.62
N LYS A 181 9.41 11.44 -20.29
CA LYS A 181 8.56 12.12 -19.31
C LYS A 181 9.39 12.98 -18.36
N THR A 182 8.74 13.88 -17.65
CA THR A 182 9.39 14.78 -16.70
C THR A 182 8.95 14.55 -15.25
N GLN A 183 7.84 13.84 -15.05
CA GLN A 183 7.38 13.50 -13.70
C GLN A 183 8.36 12.54 -13.05
N ARG A 184 8.72 12.85 -11.80
CA ARG A 184 9.63 12.04 -10.99
C ARG A 184 8.86 11.00 -10.19
N PHE A 185 9.47 9.85 -10.01
CA PHE A 185 8.94 8.73 -9.22
C PHE A 185 10.03 8.22 -8.30
N MET A 186 9.70 7.98 -7.04
CA MET A 186 10.65 7.42 -6.08
C MET A 186 11.09 6.04 -6.57
N LYS A 187 12.40 5.84 -6.69
CA LYS A 187 13.01 4.58 -7.08
C LYS A 187 13.16 3.70 -5.84
N ILE A 188 12.42 2.60 -5.78
CA ILE A 188 12.37 1.70 -4.64
C ILE A 188 12.97 0.36 -5.06
N ALA A 189 14.07 -0.04 -4.44
CA ALA A 189 14.70 -1.32 -4.73
C ALA A 189 13.79 -2.48 -4.30
N ALA A 190 13.61 -3.44 -5.18
CA ALA A 190 12.81 -4.64 -4.90
C ALA A 190 13.30 -5.41 -3.66
N GLY A 191 14.61 -5.33 -3.38
CA GLY A 191 15.22 -5.91 -2.20
C GLY A 191 14.73 -5.32 -0.88
N ASP A 192 14.30 -4.07 -0.85
CA ASP A 192 13.81 -3.37 0.34
C ASP A 192 12.31 -3.58 0.58
N VAL A 193 11.57 -4.03 -0.46
CA VAL A 193 10.13 -4.26 -0.37
C VAL A 193 9.85 -5.47 0.53
N MET A 194 9.02 -5.28 1.54
CA MET A 194 8.57 -6.32 2.46
C MET A 194 7.33 -7.02 1.93
N ASP A 195 6.38 -6.25 1.42
CA ASP A 195 5.15 -6.75 0.83
C ASP A 195 4.61 -5.75 -0.20
N GLY A 196 3.95 -6.27 -1.20
CA GLY A 196 3.27 -5.47 -2.20
C GLY A 196 1.91 -6.05 -2.57
N VAL A 197 1.04 -5.21 -3.10
CA VAL A 197 -0.29 -5.60 -3.52
C VAL A 197 -0.70 -4.89 -4.80
N GLU A 198 -1.24 -5.65 -5.72
CA GLU A 198 -1.86 -5.18 -6.95
C GLU A 198 -3.37 -5.15 -6.78
N LEU A 199 -3.95 -3.97 -6.62
CA LEU A 199 -5.41 -3.78 -6.62
C LEU A 199 -5.88 -3.45 -8.03
N LEU A 200 -6.80 -4.24 -8.54
CA LEU A 200 -7.33 -4.14 -9.90
C LEU A 200 -8.77 -3.62 -9.89
N PRO A 201 -9.23 -2.94 -10.95
CA PRO A 201 -10.61 -2.48 -11.04
C PRO A 201 -11.62 -3.62 -11.04
N ASN A 202 -11.22 -4.78 -11.58
CA ASN A 202 -11.98 -6.04 -11.55
C ASN A 202 -11.03 -7.21 -11.89
N MET A 203 -11.48 -8.44 -11.71
CA MET A 203 -10.65 -9.63 -11.95
C MET A 203 -10.36 -9.92 -13.43
N PHE A 204 -11.09 -9.30 -14.36
CA PHE A 204 -10.83 -9.43 -15.82
C PHE A 204 -9.66 -8.54 -16.29
N SER A 205 -9.18 -7.63 -15.41
CA SER A 205 -8.04 -6.74 -15.70
C SER A 205 -6.70 -7.33 -15.23
N PHE A 206 -6.62 -8.64 -15.00
CA PHE A 206 -5.42 -9.28 -14.49
C PHE A 206 -4.21 -9.17 -15.45
N ASP A 207 -4.46 -9.13 -16.75
CA ASP A 207 -3.47 -8.88 -17.80
C ASP A 207 -2.90 -7.45 -17.79
N MET A 208 -3.55 -6.53 -17.07
CA MET A 208 -3.10 -5.15 -16.86
C MET A 208 -2.26 -4.99 -15.58
N LYS A 209 -1.67 -6.06 -15.11
CA LYS A 209 -0.81 -6.06 -13.91
C LYS A 209 0.37 -5.10 -14.09
N ARG A 210 0.65 -4.30 -13.04
CA ARG A 210 1.60 -3.18 -13.06
C ARG A 210 2.93 -3.48 -12.39
N ILE A 211 2.90 -4.24 -11.30
CA ILE A 211 4.10 -4.51 -10.50
C ILE A 211 4.70 -5.88 -10.81
N PRO A 212 6.03 -6.03 -10.66
CA PRO A 212 6.71 -7.28 -10.94
C PRO A 212 6.19 -8.44 -10.06
N GLY A 213 6.15 -9.64 -10.64
CA GLY A 213 5.63 -10.84 -9.96
C GLY A 213 6.41 -11.27 -8.73
N PHE A 214 7.64 -10.81 -8.53
CA PHE A 214 8.41 -11.07 -7.31
C PHE A 214 8.03 -10.12 -6.14
N VAL A 215 7.33 -9.00 -6.43
CA VAL A 215 6.75 -8.12 -5.40
C VAL A 215 5.34 -8.59 -5.06
N ASP A 216 4.52 -8.83 -6.08
CA ASP A 216 3.21 -9.48 -5.95
C ASP A 216 2.93 -10.35 -7.18
N ALA A 217 2.95 -11.66 -7.02
CA ALA A 217 2.69 -12.61 -8.11
C ALA A 217 1.23 -12.61 -8.57
N GLY A 218 0.32 -12.11 -7.72
CA GLY A 218 -1.12 -12.07 -7.96
C GLY A 218 -1.65 -10.68 -8.22
N GLY A 219 -2.91 -10.53 -7.97
CA GLY A 219 -3.66 -9.30 -7.96
C GLY A 219 -5.02 -9.57 -7.35
N THR A 220 -5.68 -8.54 -6.90
CA THR A 220 -7.00 -8.69 -6.28
C THR A 220 -7.92 -7.53 -6.62
N SER A 221 -9.21 -7.72 -6.42
CA SER A 221 -10.22 -6.68 -6.64
C SER A 221 -11.42 -6.90 -5.74
N VAL A 222 -12.04 -5.81 -5.31
CA VAL A 222 -13.38 -5.84 -4.67
C VAL A 222 -14.51 -5.99 -5.70
N GLY A 223 -14.20 -5.94 -6.98
CA GLY A 223 -15.13 -6.13 -8.10
C GLY A 223 -15.84 -4.87 -8.59
N ALA A 224 -15.98 -3.84 -7.76
CA ALA A 224 -16.64 -2.59 -8.14
C ALA A 224 -16.17 -1.42 -7.25
N THR A 225 -16.21 -0.20 -7.76
CA THR A 225 -16.02 1.02 -6.97
C THR A 225 -17.24 1.28 -6.07
N TYR A 226 -17.01 1.96 -4.96
CA TYR A 226 -18.04 2.36 -3.99
C TYR A 226 -18.92 1.21 -3.48
N CYS A 227 -18.37 -0.01 -3.46
CA CYS A 227 -19.14 -1.19 -3.05
C CYS A 227 -19.09 -1.49 -1.55
N GLY A 228 -18.34 -0.73 -0.76
CA GLY A 228 -18.21 -0.91 0.69
C GLY A 228 -17.52 -2.23 1.09
N LYS A 229 -16.66 -2.78 0.22
CA LYS A 229 -15.95 -4.05 0.46
C LYS A 229 -14.46 -3.81 0.58
N SER A 230 -13.81 -4.67 1.34
CA SER A 230 -12.35 -4.76 1.45
C SER A 230 -11.80 -6.00 0.74
N VAL A 231 -10.50 -6.01 0.50
CA VAL A 231 -9.73 -7.20 0.19
C VAL A 231 -8.96 -7.64 1.42
N CYS A 232 -8.92 -8.94 1.67
CA CYS A 232 -8.18 -9.51 2.78
C CYS A 232 -7.19 -10.55 2.27
N ARG A 233 -6.02 -10.64 2.93
CA ARG A 233 -5.10 -11.74 2.71
C ARG A 233 -5.74 -13.03 3.22
N LYS A 234 -5.69 -14.12 2.45
CA LYS A 234 -6.08 -15.44 2.95
C LYS A 234 -5.12 -15.88 4.04
N VAL A 235 -5.68 -16.28 5.15
CA VAL A 235 -4.98 -17.04 6.18
C VAL A 235 -5.22 -18.52 5.85
N THR A 236 -4.24 -19.15 5.23
CA THR A 236 -4.25 -20.61 5.06
C THR A 236 -3.59 -21.20 6.29
N GLY A 237 -4.38 -21.51 7.31
CA GLY A 237 -4.03 -22.12 8.59
C GLY A 237 -2.56 -22.18 8.98
N TYR A 238 -2.14 -21.89 10.15
CA TYR A 238 -0.80 -21.88 10.75
C TYR A 238 0.34 -21.09 10.05
N ARG A 239 1.17 -20.43 10.87
CA ARG A 239 2.37 -19.67 10.50
C ARG A 239 3.33 -20.37 9.52
N GLU A 240 3.37 -21.70 9.54
CA GLU A 240 4.22 -22.52 8.66
C GLU A 240 3.85 -22.39 7.18
N ASP A 241 2.59 -22.12 6.85
CA ASP A 241 2.15 -22.01 5.47
C ASP A 241 2.43 -20.61 4.87
N ALA A 242 2.63 -19.58 5.69
CA ALA A 242 3.05 -18.26 5.25
C ALA A 242 4.43 -18.28 4.56
N ASN A 243 5.28 -19.25 4.89
CA ASN A 243 6.61 -19.42 4.30
C ASN A 243 6.63 -20.16 2.96
N ARG A 244 5.49 -20.60 2.44
CA ARG A 244 5.42 -21.40 1.20
C ARG A 244 5.15 -20.63 -0.08
N GLY A 245 5.25 -19.30 -0.08
CA GLY A 245 5.31 -18.49 -1.32
C GLY A 245 4.01 -18.38 -2.12
N GLU A 246 2.87 -18.84 -1.60
CA GLU A 246 1.57 -18.68 -2.24
C GLU A 246 0.73 -17.65 -1.48
N HIS A 247 0.86 -16.37 -1.82
CA HIS A 247 0.12 -15.29 -1.17
C HIS A 247 -0.72 -14.47 -2.14
N PRO A 248 -1.75 -15.02 -2.76
CA PRO A 248 -2.71 -14.18 -3.41
C PRO A 248 -3.53 -13.44 -2.34
N LEU A 249 -3.64 -12.12 -2.45
CA LEU A 249 -4.73 -11.39 -1.80
C LEU A 249 -6.03 -11.80 -2.49
N PHE A 250 -7.07 -12.10 -1.72
CA PHE A 250 -8.38 -12.44 -2.27
C PHE A 250 -9.41 -11.41 -1.82
N ALA A 251 -10.30 -11.07 -2.72
CA ALA A 251 -11.46 -10.27 -2.35
C ALA A 251 -12.24 -10.96 -1.23
N CYS A 252 -12.32 -10.33 -0.08
CA CYS A 252 -13.16 -10.75 1.01
C CYS A 252 -14.46 -9.96 0.93
N SER A 253 -15.59 -10.67 0.92
CA SER A 253 -16.91 -10.04 0.94
C SER A 253 -17.33 -9.58 2.35
N ARG A 254 -16.38 -9.32 3.24
CA ARG A 254 -16.72 -8.77 4.56
C ARG A 254 -17.17 -7.33 4.39
N VAL A 255 -18.44 -7.11 4.66
CA VAL A 255 -18.96 -5.80 5.00
C VAL A 255 -18.42 -5.49 6.40
N ARG A 256 -17.55 -4.50 6.55
CA ARG A 256 -17.24 -3.99 7.88
C ARG A 256 -18.55 -3.45 8.47
N ARG A 257 -18.97 -4.00 9.60
CA ARG A 257 -20.16 -3.56 10.36
C ARG A 257 -19.72 -2.59 11.44
#